data_2de1e95ffacc4e3f1d78362470b2833f
#
_entry.id   2de1e95ffacc4e3f1d78362470b2833f
#
_cell.length_a   1.000
_cell.length_b   1.000
_cell.length_c   1.000
_cell.angle_alpha   90.00
_cell.angle_beta   90.00
_cell.angle_gamma   90.00
#
_symmetry.space_group_name_H-M   'P 1'
#
loop_
_entity.id
_entity.type
_entity.pdbx_description
1 polymer ?
#
loop_
_entity_poly.entity_id
_entity_poly.type
_entity_poly.pdbx_seq_one_letter_code
_entity_poly.pdbx_strand_id
1 'polypeptide(L)'
;MPKSARLSVIRNQVRPALWTGAARARSARPDTHRPKATLLWIDDFQVGLEMYRTMFEGLGYRVLTATSGEAGLQLAGAHHIDLAVTDYEMPGMNGEDVAIALKALQPDLPIILFSGSATISARTLQVVDACCDKAGSREELLAAIHFLLQTKRPALLQPPPLSTASDHGQRTVA
;
A
#
# COMPACT_ATOMS: atom_id res chain seq x y z
N MET A 1 -3.60 -28.63 -26.58
CA MET A 1 -2.79 -28.09 -25.48
C MET A 1 -3.08 -26.59 -25.37
N PRO A 2 -3.96 -26.09 -24.49
CA PRO A 2 -4.18 -24.65 -24.34
C PRO A 2 -3.06 -24.05 -23.47
N LYS A 3 -2.45 -22.99 -23.97
CA LYS A 3 -1.41 -22.22 -23.30
C LYS A 3 -2.03 -21.53 -22.06
N SER A 4 -1.45 -21.79 -20.88
CA SER A 4 -1.84 -21.19 -19.61
C SER A 4 -1.81 -19.66 -19.71
N ALA A 5 -2.94 -19.04 -19.41
CA ALA A 5 -3.08 -17.61 -19.28
C ALA A 5 -2.28 -17.14 -18.07
N ARG A 6 -1.29 -16.30 -18.31
CA ARG A 6 -0.60 -15.55 -17.26
C ARG A 6 -1.63 -14.62 -16.60
N LEU A 7 -1.92 -14.85 -15.32
CA LEU A 7 -2.79 -14.02 -14.53
C LEU A 7 -2.06 -12.74 -14.09
N SER A 8 -2.05 -11.74 -14.96
CA SER A 8 -1.91 -10.36 -14.53
C SER A 8 -3.32 -9.79 -14.39
N VAL A 9 -3.91 -9.91 -13.21
CA VAL A 9 -5.22 -9.32 -12.92
C VAL A 9 -5.02 -7.98 -12.24
N ILE A 10 -4.64 -6.97 -13.03
CA ILE A 10 -5.05 -5.60 -12.75
C ILE A 10 -6.38 -5.40 -13.47
N ARG A 11 -7.48 -5.74 -12.81
CA ARG A 11 -8.81 -5.38 -13.28
C ARG A 11 -9.18 -4.03 -12.68
N ASN A 12 -8.70 -2.94 -13.27
CA ASN A 12 -9.60 -1.84 -13.62
C ASN A 12 -8.88 -0.77 -14.45
N GLN A 13 -9.59 -0.24 -15.41
CA GLN A 13 -9.18 0.70 -16.43
C GLN A 13 -8.49 1.94 -15.85
N VAL A 14 -7.18 2.08 -16.04
CA VAL A 14 -6.52 3.36 -15.90
C VAL A 14 -6.45 3.99 -17.29
N ARG A 15 -7.38 4.91 -17.59
CA ARG A 15 -7.22 5.85 -18.71
C ARG A 15 -6.08 6.82 -18.32
N PRO A 16 -5.06 7.04 -19.16
CA PRO A 16 -4.06 8.05 -18.87
C PRO A 16 -4.72 9.42 -18.99
N ALA A 17 -4.86 10.11 -17.86
CA ALA A 17 -5.19 11.52 -17.86
C ALA A 17 -3.93 12.28 -18.31
N LEU A 18 -4.04 12.97 -19.44
CA LEU A 18 -3.05 13.91 -19.94
C LEU A 18 -2.83 15.01 -18.89
N TRP A 19 -1.68 14.98 -18.26
CA TRP A 19 -1.29 16.01 -17.32
C TRP A 19 -0.72 17.21 -18.06
N THR A 20 -1.53 18.24 -18.27
CA THR A 20 -1.10 19.58 -18.64
C THR A 20 -1.38 20.50 -17.46
N GLY A 21 -0.32 20.95 -16.78
CA GLY A 21 -0.47 21.92 -15.71
C GLY A 21 0.79 22.08 -14.86
N ALA A 22 1.75 22.88 -15.36
CA ALA A 22 2.88 23.32 -14.56
C ALA A 22 2.42 24.35 -13.52
N ALA A 23 2.05 23.87 -12.32
CA ALA A 23 1.95 24.71 -11.14
C ALA A 23 3.28 24.66 -10.39
N ARG A 24 3.98 25.79 -10.30
CA ARG A 24 5.17 26.00 -9.47
C ARG A 24 4.82 25.68 -8.01
N ALA A 25 5.05 24.46 -7.57
CA ALA A 25 5.02 24.09 -6.16
C ALA A 25 6.25 24.76 -5.50
N ARG A 26 5.97 25.70 -4.58
CA ARG A 26 6.98 26.20 -3.64
C ARG A 26 7.49 24.99 -2.85
N SER A 27 8.82 24.81 -2.83
CA SER A 27 9.51 23.73 -2.15
C SER A 27 9.26 23.81 -0.63
N ALA A 28 8.23 23.09 -0.16
CA ALA A 28 8.26 22.60 1.20
C ALA A 28 9.40 21.58 1.25
N ARG A 29 10.44 21.82 2.04
CA ARG A 29 11.48 20.83 2.29
C ARG A 29 10.78 19.56 2.77
N PRO A 30 11.02 18.38 2.15
CA PRO A 30 10.44 17.15 2.66
C PRO A 30 10.88 17.00 4.12
N ASP A 31 9.93 16.78 5.01
CA ASP A 31 10.20 16.44 6.40
C ASP A 31 10.88 15.08 6.41
N THR A 32 12.22 15.07 6.52
CA THR A 32 13.08 13.89 6.39
C THR A 32 12.93 12.91 7.56
N HIS A 33 12.05 13.21 8.54
CA HIS A 33 11.87 12.40 9.74
C HIS A 33 10.58 11.57 9.76
N ARG A 34 9.65 11.78 8.82
CA ARG A 34 8.41 10.99 8.77
C ARG A 34 8.46 9.99 7.62
N PRO A 35 8.28 8.69 7.89
CA PRO A 35 8.21 7.69 6.82
C PRO A 35 7.02 7.98 5.90
N LYS A 36 7.15 7.65 4.62
CA LYS A 36 6.09 7.80 3.61
C LYS A 36 4.82 7.04 4.00
N ALA A 37 5.00 5.81 4.48
CA ALA A 37 3.96 4.93 5.00
C ALA A 37 4.60 3.79 5.80
N THR A 38 3.80 3.08 6.61
CA THR A 38 4.19 1.85 7.31
C THR A 38 3.66 0.65 6.54
N LEU A 39 4.55 -0.20 6.06
CA LEU A 39 4.26 -1.46 5.40
C LEU A 39 4.40 -2.61 6.40
N LEU A 40 3.44 -3.53 6.41
CA LEU A 40 3.57 -4.82 7.11
C LEU A 40 3.86 -5.89 6.07
N TRP A 41 4.97 -6.60 6.23
CA TRP A 41 5.38 -7.68 5.32
C TRP A 41 5.37 -9.02 6.05
N ILE A 42 4.59 -9.98 5.55
CA ILE A 42 4.39 -11.29 6.18
C ILE A 42 4.80 -12.36 5.18
N ASP A 43 5.84 -13.12 5.50
CA ASP A 43 6.42 -14.17 4.63
C ASP A 43 7.25 -15.09 5.53
N ASP A 44 7.14 -16.40 5.44
CA ASP A 44 7.92 -17.33 6.25
C ASP A 44 9.39 -17.42 5.84
N PHE A 45 9.74 -16.87 4.66
CA PHE A 45 11.13 -16.81 4.18
C PHE A 45 11.88 -15.58 4.72
N GLN A 46 12.52 -15.74 5.86
CA GLN A 46 13.20 -14.65 6.58
C GLN A 46 14.22 -13.88 5.75
N VAL A 47 15.00 -14.55 4.89
CA VAL A 47 15.99 -13.88 4.03
C VAL A 47 15.31 -12.93 3.03
N GLY A 48 14.16 -13.34 2.48
CA GLY A 48 13.33 -12.50 1.62
C GLY A 48 12.80 -11.27 2.37
N LEU A 49 12.33 -11.45 3.61
CA LEU A 49 11.85 -10.35 4.45
C LEU A 49 12.93 -9.28 4.67
N GLU A 50 14.17 -9.66 5.00
CA GLU A 50 15.27 -8.71 5.20
C GLU A 50 15.65 -7.98 3.91
N MET A 51 15.59 -8.66 2.78
CA MET A 51 15.82 -8.03 1.46
C MET A 51 14.74 -6.98 1.15
N TYR A 52 13.46 -7.31 1.29
CA TYR A 52 12.36 -6.38 1.07
C TYR A 52 12.36 -5.23 2.07
N ARG A 53 12.62 -5.52 3.34
CA ARG A 53 12.79 -4.50 4.37
C ARG A 53 13.85 -3.48 3.98
N THR A 54 15.08 -3.93 3.69
CA THR A 54 16.19 -3.05 3.28
C THR A 54 15.82 -2.21 2.06
N MET A 55 15.19 -2.84 1.06
CA MET A 55 14.80 -2.17 -0.18
C MET A 55 13.76 -1.07 0.07
N PHE A 56 12.70 -1.37 0.81
CA PHE A 56 11.61 -0.41 1.04
C PHE A 56 11.96 0.67 2.06
N GLU A 57 12.78 0.36 3.06
CA GLU A 57 13.34 1.36 3.99
C GLU A 57 14.25 2.34 3.24
N GLY A 58 15.06 1.86 2.29
CA GLY A 58 15.85 2.71 1.38
C GLY A 58 15.01 3.63 0.50
N LEU A 59 13.74 3.29 0.26
CA LEU A 59 12.77 4.14 -0.44
C LEU A 59 11.99 5.08 0.49
N GLY A 60 12.27 5.06 1.79
CA GLY A 60 11.66 5.94 2.80
C GLY A 60 10.36 5.42 3.41
N TYR A 61 10.05 4.12 3.30
CA TYR A 61 8.98 3.46 4.04
C TYR A 61 9.46 3.00 5.41
N ARG A 62 8.55 2.84 6.36
CA ARG A 62 8.76 2.03 7.54
C ARG A 62 8.28 0.62 7.23
N VAL A 63 9.10 -0.40 7.49
CA VAL A 63 8.74 -1.80 7.22
C VAL A 63 8.73 -2.59 8.52
N LEU A 64 7.59 -3.21 8.82
CA LEU A 64 7.44 -4.21 9.86
C LEU A 64 7.39 -5.58 9.19
N THR A 65 8.14 -6.54 9.72
CA THR A 65 8.24 -7.89 9.14
C THR A 65 7.75 -8.94 10.12
N ALA A 66 7.07 -9.97 9.62
CA ALA A 66 6.60 -11.11 10.39
C ALA A 66 6.86 -12.40 9.60
N THR A 67 7.32 -13.44 10.29
CA THR A 67 7.61 -14.76 9.71
C THR A 67 6.44 -15.74 9.81
N SER A 68 5.29 -15.29 10.31
CA SER A 68 4.03 -16.07 10.34
C SER A 68 2.83 -15.15 10.30
N GLY A 69 1.66 -15.71 9.94
CA GLY A 69 0.40 -14.98 9.94
C GLY A 69 0.05 -14.43 11.31
N GLU A 70 0.20 -15.24 12.37
CA GLU A 70 -0.09 -14.86 13.75
C GLU A 70 0.76 -13.68 14.22
N ALA A 71 2.07 -13.72 13.93
CA ALA A 71 2.98 -12.62 14.24
C ALA A 71 2.60 -11.34 13.46
N GLY A 72 2.19 -11.48 12.20
CA GLY A 72 1.68 -10.38 11.39
C GLY A 72 0.43 -9.73 11.98
N LEU A 73 -0.52 -10.53 12.44
CA LEU A 73 -1.74 -10.03 13.10
C LEU A 73 -1.43 -9.32 14.43
N GLN A 74 -0.47 -9.82 15.21
CA GLN A 74 -0.02 -9.14 16.44
C GLN A 74 0.57 -7.76 16.12
N LEU A 75 1.41 -7.66 15.08
CA LEU A 75 1.97 -6.37 14.64
C LEU A 75 0.88 -5.43 14.15
N ALA A 76 -0.10 -5.91 13.39
CA ALA A 76 -1.23 -5.11 12.92
C ALA A 76 -2.12 -4.59 14.07
N GLY A 77 -2.25 -5.36 15.16
CA GLY A 77 -2.96 -4.93 16.37
C GLY A 77 -2.18 -3.91 17.21
N ALA A 78 -0.85 -3.94 17.15
CA ALA A 78 0.03 -3.09 17.97
C ALA A 78 0.47 -1.80 17.26
N HIS A 79 0.40 -1.74 15.94
CA HIS A 79 0.92 -0.63 15.13
C HIS A 79 -0.09 -0.15 14.11
N HIS A 80 0.02 1.13 13.74
CA HIS A 80 -0.70 1.64 12.57
C HIS A 80 -0.02 1.15 11.29
N ILE A 81 -0.76 0.41 10.47
CA ILE A 81 -0.31 -0.14 9.19
C ILE A 81 -1.05 0.60 8.07
N ASP A 82 -0.31 1.00 7.04
CA ASP A 82 -0.87 1.67 5.88
C ASP A 82 -1.14 0.72 4.71
N LEU A 83 -0.38 -0.39 4.64
CA LEU A 83 -0.54 -1.44 3.65
C LEU A 83 0.11 -2.72 4.16
N ALA A 84 -0.54 -3.87 3.93
CA ALA A 84 0.02 -5.18 4.21
C ALA A 84 0.38 -5.90 2.91
N VAL A 85 1.51 -6.60 2.92
CA VAL A 85 1.95 -7.56 1.90
C VAL A 85 2.05 -8.92 2.57
N THR A 86 1.40 -9.94 2.06
CA THR A 86 1.43 -11.29 2.63
C THR A 86 1.76 -12.33 1.55
N ASP A 87 2.64 -13.27 1.89
CA ASP A 87 2.77 -14.49 1.09
C ASP A 87 1.47 -15.30 1.15
N TYR A 88 1.23 -16.10 0.12
CA TYR A 88 0.09 -17.01 0.06
C TYR A 88 0.37 -18.33 0.78
N GLU A 89 1.53 -18.91 0.56
CA GLU A 89 1.90 -20.24 1.03
C GLU A 89 2.79 -20.15 2.27
N MET A 90 2.17 -20.15 3.46
CA MET A 90 2.88 -20.16 4.73
C MET A 90 2.42 -21.32 5.62
N PRO A 91 3.28 -21.89 6.47
CA PRO A 91 2.89 -22.86 7.47
C PRO A 91 1.87 -22.29 8.47
N GLY A 92 0.91 -23.11 8.88
CA GLY A 92 -0.13 -22.70 9.84
C GLY A 92 -1.21 -21.84 9.18
N MET A 93 -1.10 -20.53 9.31
CA MET A 93 -2.03 -19.56 8.73
C MET A 93 -1.54 -19.12 7.34
N ASN A 94 -2.26 -19.48 6.29
CA ASN A 94 -1.93 -19.07 4.92
C ASN A 94 -2.32 -17.62 4.63
N GLY A 95 -1.91 -17.09 3.47
CA GLY A 95 -2.16 -15.69 3.11
C GLY A 95 -3.63 -15.31 2.97
N GLU A 96 -4.52 -16.25 2.62
CA GLU A 96 -5.97 -16.02 2.60
C GLU A 96 -6.50 -15.80 4.01
N ASP A 97 -6.12 -16.67 4.95
CA ASP A 97 -6.54 -16.56 6.35
C ASP A 97 -6.03 -15.27 6.99
N VAL A 98 -4.76 -14.91 6.70
CA VAL A 98 -4.16 -13.64 7.11
C VAL A 98 -4.95 -12.46 6.58
N ALA A 99 -5.26 -12.44 5.27
CA ALA A 99 -5.99 -11.34 4.65
C ALA A 99 -7.41 -11.18 5.25
N ILE A 100 -8.12 -12.29 5.47
CA ILE A 100 -9.44 -12.27 6.12
C ILE A 100 -9.34 -11.69 7.54
N ALA A 101 -8.37 -12.14 8.33
CA ALA A 101 -8.18 -11.67 9.70
C ALA A 101 -7.76 -10.18 9.75
N LEU A 102 -6.87 -9.74 8.86
CA LEU A 102 -6.48 -8.33 8.73
C LEU A 102 -7.68 -7.44 8.34
N LYS A 103 -8.53 -7.88 7.40
CA LYS A 103 -9.75 -7.15 7.01
C LYS A 103 -10.78 -7.10 8.14
N ALA A 104 -10.84 -8.13 8.99
CA ALA A 104 -11.69 -8.10 10.18
C ALA A 104 -11.21 -7.09 11.23
N LEU A 105 -9.89 -6.92 11.38
CA LEU A 105 -9.28 -5.93 12.28
C LEU A 105 -9.36 -4.50 11.71
N GLN A 106 -9.07 -4.35 10.43
CA GLN A 106 -8.96 -3.07 9.72
C GLN A 106 -9.58 -3.22 8.30
N PRO A 107 -10.91 -3.01 8.15
CA PRO A 107 -11.61 -3.24 6.88
C PRO A 107 -11.04 -2.46 5.69
N ASP A 108 -10.50 -1.27 5.94
CA ASP A 108 -9.93 -0.39 4.92
C ASP A 108 -8.43 -0.63 4.65
N LEU A 109 -7.77 -1.53 5.38
CA LEU A 109 -6.36 -1.83 5.16
C LEU A 109 -6.15 -2.44 3.77
N PRO A 110 -5.38 -1.81 2.87
CA PRO A 110 -5.04 -2.41 1.60
C PRO A 110 -4.10 -3.59 1.80
N ILE A 111 -4.40 -4.70 1.11
CA ILE A 111 -3.65 -5.96 1.20
C ILE A 111 -3.20 -6.38 -0.19
N ILE A 112 -1.90 -6.62 -0.34
CA ILE A 112 -1.29 -7.24 -1.51
C ILE A 112 -0.96 -8.70 -1.17
N LEU A 113 -1.46 -9.62 -1.96
CA LEU A 113 -0.98 -11.00 -1.97
C LEU A 113 0.27 -11.06 -2.85
N PHE A 114 1.39 -11.52 -2.29
CA PHE A 114 2.67 -11.63 -3.00
C PHE A 114 3.07 -13.09 -3.03
N SER A 115 2.80 -13.80 -4.13
CA SER A 115 2.88 -15.25 -4.20
C SER A 115 3.63 -15.74 -5.42
N GLY A 116 4.37 -16.84 -5.26
CA GLY A 116 4.92 -17.62 -6.37
C GLY A 116 3.94 -18.66 -6.93
N SER A 117 2.75 -18.80 -6.33
CA SER A 117 1.77 -19.79 -6.75
C SER A 117 1.04 -19.36 -8.03
N ALA A 118 0.92 -20.28 -8.98
CA ALA A 118 0.18 -20.05 -10.23
C ALA A 118 -1.35 -20.10 -10.04
N THR A 119 -1.82 -20.55 -8.88
CA THR A 119 -3.25 -20.75 -8.61
C THR A 119 -3.65 -20.09 -7.31
N ILE A 120 -4.37 -18.99 -7.41
CA ILE A 120 -4.96 -18.27 -6.27
C ILE A 120 -6.47 -18.54 -6.29
N SER A 121 -7.07 -18.81 -5.12
CA SER A 121 -8.49 -19.09 -5.01
C SER A 121 -9.33 -17.84 -5.38
N ALA A 122 -10.52 -18.08 -5.96
CA ALA A 122 -11.45 -16.97 -6.24
C ALA A 122 -11.87 -16.22 -4.97
N ARG A 123 -11.89 -16.91 -3.83
CA ARG A 123 -12.20 -16.32 -2.52
C ARG A 123 -11.10 -15.37 -2.07
N THR A 124 -9.82 -15.76 -2.20
CA THR A 124 -8.68 -14.89 -1.91
C THR A 124 -8.73 -13.61 -2.73
N LEU A 125 -9.03 -13.71 -4.04
CA LEU A 125 -9.14 -12.56 -4.94
C LEU A 125 -10.26 -11.58 -4.57
N GLN A 126 -11.24 -11.99 -3.77
CA GLN A 126 -12.30 -11.09 -3.26
C GLN A 126 -11.90 -10.36 -1.98
N VAL A 127 -10.91 -10.87 -1.26
CA VAL A 127 -10.46 -10.32 0.03
C VAL A 127 -9.28 -9.37 -0.13
N VAL A 128 -8.35 -9.69 -1.06
CA VAL A 128 -7.15 -8.86 -1.28
C VAL A 128 -7.40 -7.75 -2.30
N ASP A 129 -6.68 -6.65 -2.17
CA ASP A 129 -6.81 -5.50 -3.07
C ASP A 129 -5.93 -5.64 -4.34
N ALA A 130 -4.85 -6.42 -4.28
CA ALA A 130 -4.01 -6.77 -5.42
C ALA A 130 -3.29 -8.11 -5.22
N CYS A 131 -2.88 -8.72 -6.34
CA CYS A 131 -1.99 -9.89 -6.35
C CYS A 131 -0.77 -9.56 -7.20
N CYS A 132 0.42 -9.83 -6.65
CA CYS A 132 1.70 -9.68 -7.34
C CYS A 132 2.42 -11.03 -7.35
N ASP A 133 3.04 -11.37 -8.48
CA ASP A 133 3.84 -12.57 -8.64
C ASP A 133 5.24 -12.35 -8.05
N LYS A 134 5.73 -13.28 -7.20
CA LYS A 134 7.11 -13.26 -6.68
C LYS A 134 8.17 -13.35 -7.79
N ALA A 135 7.81 -13.96 -8.93
CA ALA A 135 8.64 -14.00 -10.13
C ALA A 135 8.48 -12.76 -11.02
N GLY A 136 7.55 -11.86 -10.68
CA GLY A 136 7.31 -10.62 -11.40
C GLY A 136 8.39 -9.56 -11.17
N SER A 137 8.22 -8.41 -11.82
CA SER A 137 9.18 -7.32 -11.67
C SER A 137 8.99 -6.57 -10.35
N ARG A 138 10.09 -6.05 -9.80
CA ARG A 138 10.06 -5.18 -8.62
C ARG A 138 9.24 -3.91 -8.88
N GLU A 139 9.28 -3.43 -10.10
CA GLU A 139 8.56 -2.23 -10.56
C GLU A 139 7.05 -2.43 -10.50
N GLU A 140 6.53 -3.62 -10.83
CA GLU A 140 5.11 -3.96 -10.70
C GLU A 140 4.66 -3.94 -9.24
N LEU A 141 5.44 -4.52 -8.34
CA LEU A 141 5.16 -4.51 -6.91
C LEU A 141 5.16 -3.09 -6.34
N LEU A 142 6.17 -2.27 -6.71
CA LEU A 142 6.22 -0.85 -6.32
C LEU A 142 5.02 -0.06 -6.85
N ALA A 143 4.63 -0.28 -8.10
CA ALA A 143 3.47 0.37 -8.69
C ALA A 143 2.17 0.01 -7.96
N ALA A 144 1.99 -1.27 -7.59
CA ALA A 144 0.83 -1.74 -6.83
C ALA A 144 0.78 -1.08 -5.44
N ILE A 145 1.91 -1.03 -4.71
CA ILE A 145 2.01 -0.37 -3.41
C ILE A 145 1.67 1.12 -3.52
N HIS A 146 2.27 1.84 -4.46
CA HIS A 146 2.00 3.27 -4.68
C HIS A 146 0.53 3.52 -5.01
N PHE A 147 -0.04 2.73 -5.93
CA PHE A 147 -1.44 2.86 -6.33
C PHE A 147 -2.39 2.68 -5.14
N LEU A 148 -2.20 1.62 -4.35
CA LEU A 148 -3.08 1.33 -3.21
C LEU A 148 -2.95 2.38 -2.10
N LEU A 149 -1.73 2.84 -1.81
CA LEU A 149 -1.53 3.90 -0.81
C LEU A 149 -2.16 5.23 -1.23
N GLN A 150 -2.17 5.56 -2.53
CA GLN A 150 -2.78 6.79 -3.03
C GLN A 150 -4.31 6.70 -3.04
N THR A 151 -4.88 5.57 -3.42
CA THR A 151 -6.33 5.39 -3.51
C THR A 151 -7.01 5.33 -2.15
N LYS A 152 -6.33 4.81 -1.13
CA LYS A 152 -6.87 4.69 0.24
C LYS A 152 -6.59 5.91 1.13
N ARG A 153 -5.78 6.88 0.68
CA ARG A 153 -5.48 8.13 1.42
C ARG A 153 -5.78 9.40 0.62
N PRO A 154 -6.99 9.60 0.05
CA PRO A 154 -7.27 10.85 -0.67
C PRO A 154 -7.20 12.10 0.23
N ALA A 155 -7.37 11.96 1.55
CA ALA A 155 -7.44 13.09 2.49
C ALA A 155 -6.09 13.73 2.86
N LEU A 156 -4.95 13.06 2.66
CA LEU A 156 -3.62 13.60 3.02
C LEU A 156 -2.97 14.43 1.90
N LEU A 157 -3.56 14.46 0.71
CA LEU A 157 -3.06 15.23 -0.44
C LEU A 157 -3.86 16.50 -0.71
N GLN A 158 -4.87 16.84 0.12
CA GLN A 158 -5.54 18.12 0.00
C GLN A 158 -4.63 19.21 0.62
N PRO A 159 -4.27 20.26 -0.14
CA PRO A 159 -3.63 21.42 0.44
C PRO A 159 -4.56 22.02 1.53
N PRO A 160 -4.01 22.60 2.60
CA PRO A 160 -4.85 23.21 3.62
C PRO A 160 -5.79 24.22 2.99
N PRO A 161 -7.05 24.33 3.46
CA PRO A 161 -8.00 25.28 2.92
C PRO A 161 -7.39 26.68 3.02
N LEU A 162 -7.42 27.41 1.92
CA LEU A 162 -6.99 28.81 1.90
C LEU A 162 -7.82 29.55 2.94
N SER A 163 -7.18 30.02 4.00
CA SER A 163 -7.79 30.89 4.98
C SER A 163 -8.23 32.15 4.24
N THR A 164 -9.52 32.31 4.06
CA THR A 164 -10.11 33.57 3.63
C THR A 164 -9.92 34.57 4.77
N ALA A 165 -8.85 35.35 4.67
CA ALA A 165 -8.68 36.52 5.51
C ALA A 165 -9.86 37.46 5.24
N SER A 166 -10.77 37.56 6.20
CA SER A 166 -11.85 38.54 6.21
C SER A 166 -11.22 39.89 6.37
N ASP A 167 -11.10 40.64 5.30
CA ASP A 167 -10.78 42.05 5.32
C ASP A 167 -12.01 42.82 5.86
N HIS A 168 -11.99 43.11 7.14
CA HIS A 168 -12.90 44.08 7.77
C HIS A 168 -12.18 45.40 7.92
N GLY A 169 -12.04 46.12 6.83
CA GLY A 169 -11.63 47.52 6.79
C GLY A 169 -12.81 48.45 6.56
N GLN A 170 -13.70 48.59 7.52
CA GLN A 170 -14.60 49.74 7.56
C GLN A 170 -13.85 50.96 8.12
N ARG A 171 -13.44 51.87 7.25
CA ARG A 171 -13.11 53.25 7.65
C ARG A 171 -14.36 54.12 7.46
N THR A 172 -14.99 54.41 8.55
CA THR A 172 -15.93 55.54 8.65
C THR A 172 -15.11 56.83 8.76
N VAL A 173 -15.34 57.76 7.85
CA VAL A 173 -14.87 59.15 7.96
C VAL A 173 -16.13 60.01 8.12
N ALA A 174 -16.14 60.77 9.24
CA ALA A 174 -17.10 61.82 9.53
C ALA A 174 -16.78 63.09 8.76
#